data_c293f710c37f60e0d0f634bfc0a69e4f
#
_entry.id   c293f710c37f60e0d0f634bfc0a69e4f
#
_cell.length_a   1.000
_cell.length_b   1.000
_cell.length_c   1.000
_cell.angle_alpha   90.00
_cell.angle_beta   90.00
_cell.angle_gamma   90.00
#
_symmetry.space_group_name_H-M   'P 1'
#
loop_
_entity.id
_entity.type
_entity.pdbx_description
1 polymer ?
#
loop_
_entity_poly.entity_id
_entity_poly.type
_entity_poly.pdbx_seq_one_letter_code
_entity_poly.pdbx_strand_id
1 'polypeptide(L)'
;MPTGVMGTLRQMSLPEIVQSLEMGRKTAIVDVVPQDGEKGAIGFEGGAVRFAECGPLLGNDAFFALMRHKEGFFRIHYGDAPESLNIDAPTTYLLLEAMRLMDEEAQ
;
A
#
# COMPACT_ATOMS: atom_id res chain seq x y z
N MET A 1 13.59 -19.97 -0.97
CA MET A 1 13.46 -19.11 -2.16
C MET A 1 12.95 -17.74 -1.75
N PRO A 2 13.61 -16.68 -2.18
CA PRO A 2 13.07 -15.36 -1.91
C PRO A 2 11.76 -15.18 -2.68
N THR A 3 10.73 -14.71 -1.98
CA THR A 3 9.41 -14.48 -2.54
C THR A 3 9.12 -12.99 -2.65
N GLY A 4 10.16 -12.16 -2.49
CA GLY A 4 9.99 -10.72 -2.47
C GLY A 4 10.41 -10.04 -3.75
N VAL A 5 9.85 -8.86 -3.96
CA VAL A 5 10.21 -7.96 -5.04
C VAL A 5 10.52 -6.61 -4.41
N MET A 6 11.64 -6.01 -4.80
CA MET A 6 12.04 -4.69 -4.33
C MET A 6 12.11 -3.72 -5.50
N GLY A 7 11.81 -2.47 -5.24
CA GLY A 7 11.91 -1.45 -6.27
C GLY A 7 11.75 -0.05 -5.70
N THR A 8 11.67 0.91 -6.61
CA THR A 8 11.46 2.30 -6.26
C THR A 8 10.05 2.73 -6.66
N LEU A 9 9.50 3.68 -5.91
CA LEU A 9 8.17 4.20 -6.20
C LEU A 9 8.10 4.98 -7.51
N ARG A 10 9.24 5.42 -8.02
CA ARG A 10 9.31 6.05 -9.35
C ARG A 10 9.08 5.04 -10.47
N GLN A 11 9.60 3.83 -10.30
CA GLN A 11 9.46 2.77 -11.30
C GLN A 11 8.08 2.13 -11.25
N MET A 12 7.52 2.00 -10.06
CA MET A 12 6.21 1.40 -9.86
C MET A 12 5.52 2.10 -8.70
N SER A 13 4.46 2.84 -9.00
CA SER A 13 3.74 3.61 -7.98
C SER A 13 2.94 2.69 -7.05
N LEU A 14 2.61 3.19 -5.86
CA LEU A 14 1.79 2.41 -4.93
C LEU A 14 0.41 2.08 -5.50
N PRO A 15 -0.29 2.99 -6.20
CA PRO A 15 -1.54 2.59 -6.85
C PRO A 15 -1.37 1.43 -7.83
N GLU A 16 -0.28 1.42 -8.61
CA GLU A 16 0.01 0.30 -9.52
C GLU A 16 0.26 -1.00 -8.77
N ILE A 17 1.00 -0.93 -7.66
CA ILE A 17 1.27 -2.10 -6.82
C ILE A 17 -0.05 -2.66 -6.27
N VAL A 18 -0.91 -1.78 -5.74
CA VAL A 18 -2.20 -2.19 -5.17
C VAL A 18 -3.06 -2.85 -6.24
N GLN A 19 -3.16 -2.25 -7.43
CA GLN A 19 -3.94 -2.80 -8.52
C GLN A 19 -3.38 -4.15 -8.99
N SER A 20 -2.07 -4.27 -9.06
CA SER A 20 -1.42 -5.52 -9.48
C SER A 20 -1.73 -6.66 -8.51
N LEU A 21 -1.62 -6.39 -7.21
CA LEU A 21 -1.89 -7.40 -6.19
C LEU A 21 -3.38 -7.76 -6.14
N GLU A 22 -4.24 -6.77 -6.36
CA GLU A 22 -5.68 -7.00 -6.41
C GLU A 22 -6.05 -7.89 -7.60
N MET A 23 -5.55 -7.57 -8.79
CA MET A 23 -5.84 -8.34 -10.00
C MET A 23 -5.31 -9.76 -9.89
N GLY A 24 -4.15 -9.93 -9.28
CA GLY A 24 -3.55 -11.25 -9.09
C GLY A 24 -4.10 -11.99 -7.88
N ARG A 25 -4.99 -11.37 -7.11
CA ARG A 25 -5.57 -11.93 -5.88
C ARG A 25 -4.49 -12.43 -4.93
N LYS A 26 -3.44 -11.62 -4.78
CA LYS A 26 -2.26 -12.01 -3.99
C LYS A 26 -2.45 -11.71 -2.52
N THR A 27 -1.88 -12.58 -1.69
CA THR A 27 -1.68 -12.31 -0.26
C THR A 27 -0.24 -11.91 -0.10
N ALA A 28 -0.02 -10.74 0.50
CA ALA A 28 1.33 -10.17 0.57
C ALA A 28 1.35 -9.03 1.57
N ILE A 29 2.56 -8.69 2.00
CA ILE A 29 2.83 -7.47 2.76
C ILE A 29 3.76 -6.59 1.94
N VAL A 30 3.39 -5.33 1.78
CA VAL A 30 4.20 -4.36 1.07
C VAL A 30 4.77 -3.39 2.09
N ASP A 31 6.09 -3.45 2.29
CA ASP A 31 6.78 -2.46 3.10
C ASP A 31 7.07 -1.24 2.25
N VAL A 32 6.87 -0.06 2.81
CA VAL A 32 7.06 1.20 2.11
C VAL A 32 8.00 2.08 2.93
N VAL A 33 9.07 2.55 2.27
CA VAL A 33 10.03 3.48 2.87
C VAL A 33 10.01 4.75 2.03
N PRO A 34 9.12 5.71 2.35
CA PRO A 34 9.07 6.96 1.59
C PRO A 34 10.38 7.74 1.73
N GLN A 35 10.72 8.51 0.70
CA GLN A 35 11.90 9.37 0.75
C GLN A 35 11.75 10.42 1.86
N ASP A 36 10.56 11.00 1.98
CA ASP A 36 10.24 11.98 3.02
C ASP A 36 8.95 11.53 3.70
N GLY A 37 9.06 11.03 4.91
CA GLY A 37 7.90 10.62 5.67
C GLY A 37 8.11 9.32 6.42
N GLU A 38 7.07 8.90 7.10
CA GLU A 38 7.10 7.73 7.96
C GLU A 38 7.08 6.44 7.15
N LYS A 39 7.85 5.46 7.60
CA LYS A 39 7.78 4.11 7.06
C LYS A 39 6.43 3.50 7.35
N GLY A 40 6.00 2.60 6.48
CA GLY A 40 4.75 1.92 6.69
C GLY A 40 4.68 0.59 5.98
N ALA A 41 3.50 -0.01 6.08
CA ALA A 41 3.24 -1.29 5.45
C ALA A 41 1.78 -1.37 5.05
N ILE A 42 1.51 -2.10 3.97
CA ILE A 42 0.15 -2.39 3.50
C ILE A 42 0.04 -3.90 3.39
N GLY A 43 -0.99 -4.47 4.01
CA GLY A 43 -1.23 -5.91 4.00
C GLY A 43 -2.40 -6.28 3.10
N PHE A 44 -2.20 -7.32 2.30
CA PHE A 44 -3.18 -7.82 1.34
C PHE A 44 -3.57 -9.24 1.67
N GLU A 45 -4.85 -9.53 1.58
CA GLU A 45 -5.39 -10.87 1.75
C GLU A 45 -6.26 -11.20 0.53
N GLY A 46 -5.81 -12.15 -0.29
CA GLY A 46 -6.53 -12.52 -1.50
C GLY A 46 -6.75 -11.37 -2.47
N GLY A 47 -5.82 -10.40 -2.48
CA GLY A 47 -5.89 -9.23 -3.34
C GLY A 47 -6.58 -8.02 -2.72
N ALA A 48 -7.23 -8.18 -1.57
CA ALA A 48 -7.90 -7.06 -0.91
C ALA A 48 -6.99 -6.43 0.13
N VAL A 49 -6.99 -5.09 0.18
CA VAL A 49 -6.27 -4.35 1.22
C VAL A 49 -7.00 -4.54 2.53
N ARG A 50 -6.34 -5.11 3.54
CA ARG A 50 -6.94 -5.41 4.83
C ARG A 50 -6.17 -4.83 6.00
N PHE A 51 -4.97 -4.32 5.77
CA PHE A 51 -4.13 -3.77 6.82
C PHE A 51 -3.31 -2.63 6.27
N ALA A 52 -3.12 -1.58 7.08
CA ALA A 52 -2.13 -0.55 6.79
C ALA A 52 -1.66 0.09 8.09
N GLU A 53 -0.39 0.47 8.10
CA GLU A 53 0.20 1.27 9.16
C GLU A 53 1.20 2.24 8.53
N CYS A 54 1.35 3.40 9.13
CA CYS A 54 2.29 4.42 8.68
C CYS A 54 2.61 5.32 9.86
N GLY A 55 3.79 5.11 10.49
CA GLY A 55 4.11 5.78 11.75
C GLY A 55 3.04 5.51 12.79
N PRO A 56 2.44 6.54 13.38
CA PRO A 56 1.37 6.35 14.36
C PRO A 56 -0.01 6.08 13.75
N LEU A 57 -0.14 6.21 12.43
CA LEU A 57 -1.43 6.03 11.75
C LEU A 57 -1.71 4.56 11.49
N LEU A 58 -2.99 4.19 11.55
CA LEU A 58 -3.47 2.83 11.31
C LEU A 58 -4.68 2.88 10.38
N GLY A 59 -4.91 1.76 9.66
CA GLY A 59 -6.12 1.58 8.86
C GLY A 59 -6.18 2.50 7.65
N ASN A 60 -7.36 2.99 7.35
CA ASN A 60 -7.60 3.81 6.16
C ASN A 60 -6.68 5.03 6.12
N ASP A 61 -6.50 5.70 7.26
CA ASP A 61 -5.66 6.90 7.34
C ASP A 61 -4.21 6.58 6.97
N ALA A 62 -3.70 5.44 7.44
CA ALA A 62 -2.35 5.01 7.12
C ALA A 62 -2.23 4.71 5.62
N PHE A 63 -3.23 4.04 5.06
CA PHE A 63 -3.25 3.73 3.63
C PHE A 63 -3.18 5.01 2.80
N PHE A 64 -4.02 5.99 3.13
CA PHE A 64 -4.04 7.25 2.39
C PHE A 64 -2.73 8.02 2.54
N ALA A 65 -2.16 8.01 3.74
CA ALA A 65 -0.87 8.68 3.99
C ALA A 65 0.24 8.08 3.13
N LEU A 66 0.28 6.74 3.01
CA LEU A 66 1.29 6.07 2.20
C LEU A 66 1.12 6.34 0.71
N MET A 67 -0.13 6.34 0.23
CA MET A 67 -0.41 6.48 -1.19
C MET A 67 0.03 7.83 -1.77
N ARG A 68 0.23 8.84 -0.94
CA ARG A 68 0.69 10.17 -1.37
C ARG A 68 2.12 10.19 -1.88
N HIS A 69 2.93 9.27 -1.41
CA HIS A 69 4.37 9.29 -1.67
C HIS A 69 4.66 8.77 -3.07
N LYS A 70 5.44 9.53 -3.83
CA LYS A 70 5.85 9.21 -5.19
C LYS A 70 7.30 8.81 -5.29
N GLU A 71 8.06 8.97 -4.20
CA GLU A 71 9.48 8.65 -4.15
C GLU A 71 9.79 7.86 -2.91
N GLY A 72 10.73 6.93 -3.04
CA GLY A 72 11.14 6.04 -1.97
C GLY A 72 11.25 4.62 -2.48
N PHE A 73 11.26 3.70 -1.54
CA PHE A 73 11.46 2.28 -1.84
C PHE A 73 10.29 1.45 -1.35
N PHE A 74 10.08 0.32 -2.00
CA PHE A 74 9.11 -0.66 -1.54
C PHE A 74 9.70 -2.06 -1.60
N ARG A 75 9.11 -2.96 -0.80
CA ARG A 75 9.42 -4.39 -0.86
C ARG A 75 8.12 -5.16 -0.70
N ILE A 76 7.85 -6.05 -1.65
CA ILE A 76 6.67 -6.91 -1.60
C ILE A 76 7.09 -8.28 -1.09
N HIS A 77 6.45 -8.73 -0.01
CA HIS A 77 6.66 -10.04 0.59
C HIS A 77 5.48 -10.93 0.22
N TYR A 78 5.59 -11.64 -0.90
CA TYR A 78 4.52 -12.51 -1.39
C TYR A 78 4.33 -13.69 -0.45
N GLY A 79 3.07 -14.05 -0.21
CA GLY A 79 2.71 -15.17 0.63
C GLY A 79 2.60 -14.84 2.11
N ASP A 80 3.11 -13.69 2.54
CA ASP A 80 2.99 -13.27 3.93
C ASP A 80 1.63 -12.60 4.14
N ALA A 81 0.88 -13.10 5.10
CA ALA A 81 -0.43 -12.52 5.44
C ALA A 81 -0.26 -11.51 6.57
N PRO A 82 -1.10 -10.45 6.59
CA PRO A 82 -1.08 -9.51 7.70
C PRO A 82 -1.50 -10.21 9.00
N GLU A 83 -0.79 -9.91 10.09
CA GLU A 83 -1.06 -10.52 11.40
C GLU A 83 -2.34 -9.95 12.02
N SER A 84 -2.72 -8.75 11.65
CA SER A 84 -3.95 -8.14 12.12
C SER A 84 -4.62 -7.41 10.96
N LEU A 85 -5.92 -7.19 11.10
CA LEU A 85 -6.73 -6.54 10.07
C LEU A 85 -7.30 -5.26 10.66
N ASN A 86 -7.10 -4.14 9.97
CA ASN A 86 -7.63 -2.84 10.41
C ASN A 86 -8.32 -2.07 9.29
N ILE A 87 -8.53 -2.72 8.15
CA ILE A 87 -9.25 -2.16 7.01
C ILE A 87 -10.32 -3.14 6.58
N ASP A 88 -11.56 -2.66 6.51
CA ASP A 88 -12.68 -3.47 6.00
C ASP A 88 -13.36 -2.80 4.81
N ALA A 89 -12.92 -1.61 4.41
CA ALA A 89 -13.43 -0.93 3.23
C ALA A 89 -13.05 -1.67 1.95
N PRO A 90 -13.88 -1.61 0.90
CA PRO A 90 -13.51 -2.21 -0.38
C PRO A 90 -12.26 -1.56 -0.97
N THR A 91 -11.40 -2.37 -1.56
CA THR A 91 -10.15 -1.88 -2.15
C THR A 91 -10.39 -0.84 -3.23
N THR A 92 -11.43 -1.03 -4.05
CA THR A 92 -11.80 -0.05 -5.07
C THR A 92 -12.11 1.31 -4.47
N TYR A 93 -12.85 1.32 -3.36
CA TYR A 93 -13.15 2.57 -2.65
C TYR A 93 -11.86 3.24 -2.17
N LEU A 94 -10.96 2.46 -1.57
CA LEU A 94 -9.69 2.99 -1.05
C LEU A 94 -8.86 3.63 -2.16
N LEU A 95 -8.78 2.98 -3.32
CA LEU A 95 -8.02 3.51 -4.45
C LEU A 95 -8.63 4.79 -4.98
N LEU A 96 -9.96 4.81 -5.17
CA LEU A 96 -10.63 6.01 -5.67
C LEU A 96 -10.50 7.18 -4.70
N GLU A 97 -10.64 6.92 -3.41
CA GLU A 97 -10.50 7.96 -2.39
C GLU A 97 -9.06 8.47 -2.32
N ALA A 98 -8.07 7.59 -2.42
CA ALA A 98 -6.67 7.99 -2.43
C ALA A 98 -6.37 8.89 -3.63
N MET A 99 -6.89 8.54 -4.80
CA MET A 99 -6.71 9.34 -6.01
C MET A 99 -7.36 10.71 -5.88
N ARG A 100 -8.57 10.75 -5.30
CA ARG A 100 -9.26 12.01 -5.05
C ARG A 100 -8.46 12.93 -4.14
N LEU A 101 -7.92 12.36 -3.04
CA LEU A 101 -7.12 13.12 -2.08
C LEU A 101 -5.83 13.65 -2.72
N MET A 102 -5.18 12.85 -3.56
CA MET A 102 -3.98 13.27 -4.26
C MET A 102 -4.28 14.41 -5.24
N ASP A 103 -5.41 14.34 -5.94
CA ASP A 103 -5.82 15.41 -6.86
C ASP A 103 -6.09 16.71 -6.11
N GLU A 104 -6.69 16.65 -4.92
CA GLU A 104 -6.91 17.84 -4.10
C GLU A 104 -5.58 18.48 -3.68
N GLU A 105 -4.59 17.67 -3.33
CA GLU A 105 -3.27 18.18 -2.94
C GLU A 105 -2.51 18.81 -4.10
N ALA A 106 -2.79 18.38 -5.33
CA ALA A 106 -2.10 18.87 -6.51
C ALA A 106 -2.60 20.24 -6.98
N GLN A 107 -3.68 20.74 -6.40
CA GLN A 107 -4.28 22.04 -6.78
C GLN A 107 -3.77 23.21 -5.96
#